data_3d54742bbee82a42ec72e7d2be531d10
#
_entry.id   3d54742bbee82a42ec72e7d2be531d10
#
_cell.length_a   1.000
_cell.length_b   1.000
_cell.length_c   1.000
_cell.angle_alpha   90.00
_cell.angle_beta   90.00
_cell.angle_gamma   90.00
#
_symmetry.space_group_name_H-M   'P 1'
#
loop_
_entity.id
_entity.type
_entity.pdbx_description
1 polymer ?
#
loop_
_entity_poly.entity_id
_entity_poly.type
_entity_poly.pdbx_seq_one_letter_code
_entity_poly.pdbx_strand_id
1 'polypeptide(L)'
;MDFFVDDFHIRVEAYETIRDLIEDEQILVVDGKDPNKSTYDPATDTIATRYGANSPAGLDDRAMLIHECTHAIKDMERVTITALGNEAAAYIAEATYLLLRIRITTRPARSIKLRSNRRGDLSYIKPKE
;
A
#
# COMPACT_ATOMS: atom_id res chain seq x y z
N MET A 1 -4.63 7.57 1.29
CA MET A 1 -5.45 6.41 1.69
C MET A 1 -5.92 6.63 3.11
N ASP A 2 -7.22 6.75 3.30
CA ASP A 2 -7.81 6.98 4.60
C ASP A 2 -9.29 6.59 4.51
N PHE A 3 -9.64 5.44 5.04
CA PHE A 3 -11.01 4.95 4.99
C PHE A 3 -11.26 3.94 6.11
N PHE A 4 -12.54 3.63 6.33
CA PHE A 4 -12.94 2.65 7.34
C PHE A 4 -13.65 1.48 6.68
N VAL A 5 -13.42 0.28 7.22
CA VAL A 5 -14.26 -0.89 6.98
C VAL A 5 -14.70 -1.33 8.36
N ASP A 6 -15.97 -1.17 8.65
CA ASP A 6 -16.49 -1.28 10.02
C ASP A 6 -15.67 -0.36 10.92
N ASP A 7 -15.09 -0.85 12.00
CA ASP A 7 -14.28 -0.03 12.90
C ASP A 7 -12.79 -0.03 12.54
N PHE A 8 -12.42 -0.69 11.45
CA PHE A 8 -11.03 -0.76 11.03
C PHE A 8 -10.67 0.47 10.21
N HIS A 9 -9.82 1.32 10.76
CA HIS A 9 -9.39 2.55 10.10
C HIS A 9 -8.10 2.30 9.33
N ILE A 10 -8.16 2.42 8.01
CA ILE A 10 -7.03 2.22 7.13
C ILE A 10 -6.43 3.58 6.79
N ARG A 11 -5.15 3.79 7.08
CA ARG A 11 -4.49 5.07 6.85
C ARG A 11 -3.03 4.86 6.48
N VAL A 12 -2.47 5.84 5.78
CA VAL A 12 -1.09 5.76 5.27
C VAL A 12 -0.07 5.52 6.38
N GLU A 13 -0.24 6.16 7.51
CA GLU A 13 0.72 6.05 8.61
C GLU A 13 0.89 4.62 9.09
N ALA A 14 -0.17 3.82 8.99
CA ALA A 14 -0.08 2.42 9.39
C ALA A 14 0.84 1.63 8.45
N TYR A 15 0.81 1.94 7.16
CA TYR A 15 1.70 1.26 6.21
C TYR A 15 3.15 1.67 6.42
N GLU A 16 3.39 2.90 6.83
CA GLU A 16 4.75 3.34 7.18
C GLU A 16 5.27 2.57 8.39
N THR A 17 4.41 2.33 9.37
CA THR A 17 4.77 1.51 10.51
C THR A 17 5.10 0.08 10.09
N ILE A 18 4.29 -0.51 9.19
CA ILE A 18 4.57 -1.86 8.68
C ILE A 18 5.90 -1.88 7.93
N ARG A 19 6.18 -0.85 7.13
CA ARG A 19 7.46 -0.76 6.42
C ARG A 19 8.62 -0.79 7.43
N ASP A 20 8.51 -0.03 8.50
CA ASP A 20 9.56 0.01 9.52
C ASP A 20 9.74 -1.34 10.19
N LEU A 21 8.63 -2.05 10.45
CA LEU A 21 8.70 -3.39 11.04
C LEU A 21 9.35 -4.39 10.10
N ILE A 22 9.14 -4.24 8.79
CA ILE A 22 9.81 -5.09 7.80
C ILE A 22 11.30 -4.79 7.77
N GLU A 23 11.67 -3.51 7.80
CA GLU A 23 13.09 -3.13 7.79
C GLU A 23 13.80 -3.61 9.04
N ASP A 24 13.11 -3.66 10.17
CA ASP A 24 13.66 -4.14 11.43
C ASP A 24 13.54 -5.66 11.58
N GLU A 25 13.03 -6.32 10.57
CA GLU A 25 12.86 -7.80 10.55
C GLU A 25 11.91 -8.30 11.63
N GLN A 26 10.99 -7.47 12.07
CA GLN A 26 9.92 -7.89 12.97
C GLN A 26 8.76 -8.47 12.18
N ILE A 27 8.64 -8.10 10.91
CA ILE A 27 7.77 -8.76 9.96
C ILE A 27 8.70 -9.25 8.85
N LEU A 28 8.68 -10.54 8.58
CA LEU A 28 9.54 -11.12 7.56
C LEU A 28 8.81 -11.16 6.23
N VAL A 29 9.55 -10.90 5.15
CA VAL A 29 9.03 -11.04 3.79
C VAL A 29 9.84 -12.15 3.14
N VAL A 30 9.18 -13.23 2.75
CA VAL A 30 9.84 -14.41 2.23
C VAL A 30 9.21 -14.86 0.91
N ASP A 31 9.91 -15.76 0.21
CA ASP A 31 9.39 -16.36 -0.99
C ASP A 31 8.33 -17.39 -0.61
N GLY A 32 7.10 -17.17 -1.00
CA GLY A 32 6.00 -18.08 -0.72
C GLY A 32 5.93 -19.29 -1.63
N LYS A 33 6.72 -19.27 -2.72
CA LYS A 33 6.81 -20.38 -3.70
C LYS A 33 5.48 -20.69 -4.38
N ASP A 34 4.50 -19.80 -4.28
CA ASP A 34 3.24 -19.92 -4.99
C ASP A 34 3.18 -18.74 -5.98
N PRO A 35 3.29 -18.99 -7.27
CA PRO A 35 3.32 -17.89 -8.25
C PRO A 35 2.00 -17.15 -8.39
N ASN A 36 0.94 -17.67 -7.78
CA ASN A 36 -0.39 -17.11 -7.97
C ASN A 36 -0.86 -16.23 -6.82
N LYS A 37 -0.23 -16.28 -5.67
CA LYS A 37 -0.73 -15.53 -4.52
C LYS A 37 0.35 -15.21 -3.51
N SER A 38 0.10 -14.14 -2.75
CA SER A 38 0.86 -13.80 -1.55
C SER A 38 -0.05 -14.00 -0.35
N THR A 39 0.52 -14.17 0.83
CA THR A 39 -0.25 -14.37 2.06
C THR A 39 0.46 -13.71 3.25
N TYR A 40 -0.31 -13.37 4.27
CA TYR A 40 0.24 -12.95 5.56
C TYR A 40 -0.16 -13.98 6.62
N ASP A 41 0.81 -14.41 7.41
CA ASP A 41 0.59 -15.35 8.49
C ASP A 41 0.74 -14.61 9.82
N PRO A 42 -0.36 -14.39 10.56
CA PRO A 42 -0.29 -13.68 11.84
C PRO A 42 0.43 -14.47 12.93
N ALA A 43 0.51 -15.78 12.82
CA ALA A 43 1.17 -16.60 13.84
C ALA A 43 2.69 -16.38 13.82
N THR A 44 3.25 -16.04 12.66
CA THR A 44 4.70 -15.89 12.52
C THR A 44 5.09 -14.49 12.04
N ASP A 45 4.12 -13.59 11.88
CA ASP A 45 4.35 -12.23 11.37
C ASP A 45 5.17 -12.28 10.07
N THR A 46 4.72 -13.13 9.14
CA THR A 46 5.45 -13.36 7.89
C THR A 46 4.55 -13.10 6.70
N ILE A 47 5.08 -12.33 5.74
CA ILE A 47 4.44 -12.14 4.44
C ILE A 47 5.18 -13.03 3.45
N ALA A 48 4.48 -13.99 2.88
CA ALA A 48 5.01 -14.87 1.84
C ALA A 48 4.55 -14.34 0.50
N THR A 49 5.48 -13.93 -0.35
CA THR A 49 5.14 -13.26 -1.61
C THR A 49 5.21 -14.22 -2.78
N ARG A 50 4.40 -13.94 -3.81
CA ARG A 50 4.43 -14.73 -5.03
C ARG A 50 5.65 -14.41 -5.90
N TYR A 51 6.28 -13.26 -5.67
CA TYR A 51 7.41 -12.82 -6.49
C TYR A 51 8.77 -13.12 -5.83
N GLY A 52 8.76 -13.82 -4.71
CA GLY A 52 9.98 -14.13 -3.99
C GLY A 52 10.34 -13.05 -2.98
N ALA A 53 11.50 -13.21 -2.34
CA ALA A 53 11.95 -12.30 -1.29
C ALA A 53 12.59 -11.02 -1.83
N ASN A 54 12.71 -10.92 -3.15
CA ASN A 54 13.29 -9.74 -3.79
C ASN A 54 12.26 -8.63 -3.94
N SER A 55 12.60 -7.60 -4.68
CA SER A 55 11.68 -6.50 -4.90
C SER A 55 10.48 -6.94 -5.74
N PRO A 56 9.31 -6.35 -5.53
CA PRO A 56 8.15 -6.62 -6.38
C PRO A 56 8.46 -6.31 -7.84
N ALA A 57 8.04 -7.20 -8.73
CA ALA A 57 8.38 -7.11 -10.14
C ALA A 57 7.58 -6.04 -10.88
N GLY A 58 6.42 -5.67 -10.40
CA GLY A 58 5.59 -4.70 -11.07
C GLY A 58 4.51 -4.15 -10.17
N LEU A 59 3.60 -3.41 -10.79
CA LEU A 59 2.53 -2.73 -10.06
C LEU A 59 1.61 -3.72 -9.35
N ASP A 60 1.29 -4.84 -10.02
CA ASP A 60 0.41 -5.84 -9.43
C ASP A 60 1.03 -6.47 -8.20
N ASP A 61 2.32 -6.74 -8.22
CA ASP A 61 3.01 -7.31 -7.07
C ASP A 61 3.03 -6.34 -5.90
N ARG A 62 3.23 -5.04 -6.19
CA ARG A 62 3.21 -4.03 -5.15
C ARG A 62 1.81 -3.88 -4.54
N ALA A 63 0.78 -3.93 -5.38
CA ALA A 63 -0.59 -3.85 -4.90
C ALA A 63 -0.93 -5.06 -4.03
N MET A 64 -0.46 -6.24 -4.41
CA MET A 64 -0.67 -7.44 -3.63
C MET A 64 0.06 -7.36 -2.29
N LEU A 65 1.23 -6.74 -2.26
CA LEU A 65 1.94 -6.52 -1.01
C LEU A 65 1.14 -5.58 -0.09
N ILE A 66 0.52 -4.54 -0.64
CA ILE A 66 -0.36 -3.66 0.13
C ILE A 66 -1.52 -4.45 0.73
N HIS A 67 -2.09 -5.38 -0.03
CA HIS A 67 -3.15 -6.26 0.47
C HIS A 67 -2.68 -7.02 1.71
N GLU A 68 -1.52 -7.67 1.63
CA GLU A 68 -1.01 -8.45 2.76
C GLU A 68 -0.59 -7.55 3.93
N CYS A 69 -0.05 -6.39 3.65
CA CYS A 69 0.27 -5.42 4.71
C CYS A 69 -0.99 -4.97 5.44
N THR A 70 -2.13 -4.90 4.76
CA THR A 70 -3.40 -4.54 5.40
C THR A 70 -3.78 -5.59 6.45
N HIS A 71 -3.58 -6.87 6.14
CA HIS A 71 -3.80 -7.93 7.13
C HIS A 71 -2.83 -7.77 8.31
N ALA A 72 -1.58 -7.41 8.04
CA ALA A 72 -0.61 -7.19 9.10
C ALA A 72 -1.00 -6.00 9.99
N ILE A 73 -1.54 -4.93 9.41
CA ILE A 73 -2.02 -3.77 10.18
C ILE A 73 -3.16 -4.19 11.10
N LYS A 74 -4.11 -4.95 10.57
CA LYS A 74 -5.24 -5.44 11.36
C LYS A 74 -4.73 -6.22 12.57
N ASP A 75 -3.74 -7.06 12.35
CA ASP A 75 -3.16 -7.88 13.41
C ASP A 75 -2.40 -7.02 14.43
N MET A 76 -1.57 -6.10 13.95
CA MET A 76 -0.78 -5.21 14.80
C MET A 76 -1.68 -4.34 15.68
N GLU A 77 -2.75 -3.80 15.13
CA GLU A 77 -3.67 -2.92 15.86
C GLU A 77 -4.72 -3.71 16.64
N ARG A 78 -4.72 -5.03 16.52
CA ARG A 78 -5.63 -5.92 17.25
C ARG A 78 -7.09 -5.56 17.02
N VAL A 79 -7.41 -5.23 15.78
CA VAL A 79 -8.76 -4.88 15.42
C VAL A 79 -9.62 -6.13 15.36
N THR A 80 -10.79 -6.09 16.00
CA THR A 80 -11.75 -7.17 15.91
C THR A 80 -12.68 -6.91 14.75
N ILE A 81 -12.60 -7.75 13.72
CA ILE A 81 -13.39 -7.59 12.52
C ILE A 81 -13.64 -8.98 11.94
N THR A 82 -14.74 -9.15 11.21
CA THR A 82 -15.04 -10.44 10.60
C THR A 82 -14.02 -10.78 9.53
N ALA A 83 -13.92 -12.06 9.18
CA ALA A 83 -13.02 -12.49 8.11
C ALA A 83 -13.37 -11.80 6.80
N LEU A 84 -14.66 -11.65 6.50
CA LEU A 84 -15.11 -10.97 5.30
C LEU A 84 -14.70 -9.49 5.32
N GLY A 85 -14.87 -8.82 6.45
CA GLY A 85 -14.49 -7.42 6.58
C GLY A 85 -12.98 -7.23 6.44
N ASN A 86 -12.20 -8.16 6.99
CA ASN A 86 -10.75 -8.13 6.87
C ASN A 86 -10.30 -8.23 5.41
N GLU A 87 -10.89 -9.18 4.66
CA GLU A 87 -10.59 -9.30 3.23
C GLU A 87 -11.07 -8.08 2.45
N ALA A 88 -12.26 -7.56 2.78
CA ALA A 88 -12.76 -6.37 2.11
C ALA A 88 -11.82 -5.19 2.30
N ALA A 89 -11.32 -4.99 3.51
CA ALA A 89 -10.38 -3.90 3.79
C ALA A 89 -9.11 -4.06 2.95
N ALA A 90 -8.59 -5.27 2.86
CA ALA A 90 -7.38 -5.55 2.10
C ALA A 90 -7.59 -5.31 0.60
N TYR A 91 -8.72 -5.74 0.05
CA TYR A 91 -9.02 -5.52 -1.37
C TYR A 91 -9.25 -4.05 -1.68
N ILE A 92 -9.91 -3.31 -0.79
CA ILE A 92 -10.10 -1.88 -1.00
C ILE A 92 -8.75 -1.15 -0.97
N ALA A 93 -7.89 -1.52 -0.06
CA ALA A 93 -6.55 -0.93 0.02
C ALA A 93 -5.74 -1.22 -1.24
N GLU A 94 -5.80 -2.45 -1.71
CA GLU A 94 -5.12 -2.87 -2.93
C GLU A 94 -5.63 -2.07 -4.14
N ALA A 95 -6.95 -1.97 -4.29
CA ALA A 95 -7.56 -1.23 -5.39
C ALA A 95 -7.23 0.26 -5.31
N THR A 96 -7.24 0.83 -4.11
CA THR A 96 -6.90 2.24 -3.90
C THR A 96 -5.46 2.50 -4.30
N TYR A 97 -4.56 1.62 -3.92
CA TYR A 97 -3.15 1.74 -4.29
C TYR A 97 -2.99 1.73 -5.82
N LEU A 98 -3.65 0.78 -6.49
CA LEU A 98 -3.58 0.68 -7.95
C LEU A 98 -4.08 1.96 -8.61
N LEU A 99 -5.23 2.47 -8.16
CA LEU A 99 -5.78 3.69 -8.73
C LEU A 99 -4.86 4.89 -8.54
N LEU A 100 -4.29 5.03 -7.36
CA LEU A 100 -3.38 6.15 -7.09
C LEU A 100 -2.13 6.07 -7.96
N ARG A 101 -1.57 4.88 -8.13
CA ARG A 101 -0.37 4.71 -8.95
C ARG A 101 -0.66 4.96 -10.43
N ILE A 102 -1.79 4.47 -10.92
CA ILE A 102 -2.17 4.71 -12.30
C ILE A 102 -2.38 6.20 -12.55
N ARG A 103 -3.06 6.91 -11.65
CA ARG A 103 -3.28 8.34 -11.80
C ARG A 103 -1.97 9.10 -11.85
N ILE A 104 -1.03 8.76 -11.00
CA ILE A 104 0.26 9.44 -10.97
C ILE A 104 1.01 9.21 -12.28
N THR A 105 1.02 7.97 -12.78
CA THR A 105 1.80 7.65 -13.97
C THR A 105 1.19 8.18 -15.25
N THR A 106 -0.11 8.46 -15.26
CA THR A 106 -0.79 8.96 -16.46
C THR A 106 -1.04 10.46 -16.43
N ARG A 107 -0.65 11.12 -15.34
CA ARG A 107 -0.86 12.56 -15.24
C ARG A 107 -0.10 13.29 -16.35
N PRO A 108 -0.75 14.19 -17.07
CA PRO A 108 -0.05 14.96 -18.09
C PRO A 108 1.03 15.82 -17.47
N ALA A 109 2.19 15.84 -18.08
CA ALA A 109 3.31 16.63 -17.58
C ALA A 109 3.00 18.10 -17.51
N ARG A 110 2.23 18.63 -18.46
CA ARG A 110 1.92 20.04 -18.47
C ARG A 110 1.10 20.48 -17.29
N SER A 111 0.38 19.58 -16.67
CA SER A 111 -0.38 19.93 -15.48
C SER A 111 0.52 20.41 -14.35
N ILE A 112 1.71 19.88 -14.30
CA ILE A 112 2.66 20.25 -13.30
C ILE A 112 3.24 21.61 -13.58
N LYS A 113 3.47 21.91 -14.85
CA LYS A 113 4.08 23.17 -15.20
C LYS A 113 3.21 24.36 -14.93
N LEU A 114 1.92 24.20 -15.04
CA LEU A 114 1.02 25.33 -14.87
C LEU A 114 1.13 25.98 -13.53
N ARG A 115 1.64 25.25 -12.58
CA ARG A 115 1.70 25.81 -11.32
C ARG A 115 2.84 26.66 -11.11
N SER A 116 3.77 26.59 -11.85
CA SER A 116 4.89 27.30 -11.52
C SER A 116 4.93 28.68 -11.97
N ASN A 117 4.09 29.21 -12.56
CA ASN A 117 4.31 30.41 -13.06
C ASN A 117 3.36 31.33 -13.29
N ARG A 118 2.74 31.74 -12.79
CA ARG A 118 1.82 32.54 -12.95
C ARG A 118 2.12 33.72 -12.45
N ARG A 119 2.65 34.15 -12.09
CA ARG A 119 2.75 35.29 -11.59
C ARG A 119 3.91 35.61 -11.97
N GLY A 120 3.92 35.24 -12.83
CA GLY A 120 4.94 35.53 -13.20
C GLY A 120 5.87 34.92 -12.50
N ASP A 121 5.73 34.55 -12.05
CA ASP A 121 6.34 34.12 -11.33
C ASP A 121 6.37 32.98 -11.05
N LEU A 122 6.31 32.57 -11.05
CA LEU A 122 6.17 31.60 -10.81
C LEU A 122 6.25 30.97 -9.97
N SER A 123 6.16 30.84 -9.61
CA SER A 123 6.02 30.11 -9.00
C SER A 123 5.56 29.15 -9.03
N TYR A 124 5.57 28.61 -9.38
CA TYR A 124 5.01 27.63 -9.48
C TYR A 124 4.97 27.00 -8.96
N ILE A 125 4.97 26.67 -8.78
CA ILE A 125 4.59 26.05 -8.55
C ILE A 125 4.51 25.17 -8.35
N LYS A 126 4.67 24.86 -7.95
CA LYS A 126 4.51 23.93 -7.76
C LYS A 126 3.82 23.12 -7.91
N PRO A 127 3.93 22.15 -8.09
CA PRO A 127 2.95 21.47 -8.36
C PRO A 127 2.32 20.98 -7.32
N LYS A 128 1.88 21.15 -6.94
CA LYS A 128 1.46 20.74 -6.04
C LYS A 128 0.77 19.84 -6.08
N GLU A 129 0.84 19.54 -6.43
CA GLU A 129 0.33 18.78 -6.57
C GLU A 129 0.04 18.13 -6.60
#